data_c9c0379d0f05385ab413a16cb2234143
#
_entry.id   c9c0379d0f05385ab413a16cb2234143
#
_cell.length_a   1.000
_cell.length_b   1.000
_cell.length_c   1.000
_cell.angle_alpha   90.00
_cell.angle_beta   90.00
_cell.angle_gamma   90.00
#
_symmetry.space_group_name_H-M   'P 1'
#
loop_
_entity.id
_entity.type
_entity.pdbx_description
1 polymer ?
#
loop_
_entity_poly.entity_id
_entity_poly.type
_entity_poly.pdbx_seq_one_letter_code
_entity_poly.pdbx_strand_id
1 'polypeptide(L)'
;WFATVDGPLRLRLSDQEAVCFYAADQTENVGRALRAIRGWRSKKTKLKNFNKELVSALYFRSQRQLYTAREKLGDAGIICYEADIKPTDRFLMERFITGGVIIQGESSVRTGFRDLQNPQLKPAQVRPRLSAVSIDIETDFSAQKLYSIAIYSDSVSLVLMINENPEEVAEETLVLRYFPTEKELLACFIETIEVLDPDILMGWNVVNFDLRCLQMFCDRASIELRLGRNAEAVKW
;
A
#
# COMPACT_ATOMS: atom_id res chain seq x y z
N TRP A 1 -6.03 -3.34 -4.33
CA TRP A 1 -5.99 -4.75 -4.71
C TRP A 1 -7.03 -5.53 -3.93
N PHE A 2 -7.57 -6.59 -4.56
CA PHE A 2 -8.54 -7.49 -3.95
C PHE A 2 -8.18 -8.94 -4.27
N ALA A 3 -8.30 -9.82 -3.30
CA ALA A 3 -8.29 -11.25 -3.52
C ALA A 3 -9.68 -11.71 -3.98
N THR A 4 -9.75 -12.49 -5.05
CA THR A 4 -10.99 -13.07 -5.57
C THR A 4 -10.83 -14.56 -5.83
N VAL A 5 -11.94 -15.27 -6.02
CA VAL A 5 -11.92 -16.71 -6.38
C VAL A 5 -11.21 -16.99 -7.70
N ASP A 6 -11.11 -15.99 -8.57
CA ASP A 6 -10.45 -16.09 -9.88
C ASP A 6 -9.05 -15.44 -9.87
N GLY A 7 -8.47 -15.24 -8.70
CA GLY A 7 -7.14 -14.65 -8.51
C GLY A 7 -7.15 -13.16 -8.17
N PRO A 8 -5.97 -12.52 -8.18
CA PRO A 8 -5.81 -11.13 -7.79
C PRO A 8 -6.49 -10.15 -8.75
N LEU A 9 -7.08 -9.11 -8.18
CA LEU A 9 -7.79 -8.08 -8.93
C LEU A 9 -7.31 -6.69 -8.54
N ARG A 10 -6.88 -5.90 -9.51
CA ARG A 10 -6.56 -4.48 -9.36
C ARG A 10 -7.74 -3.63 -9.79
N LEU A 11 -8.20 -2.74 -8.91
CA LEU A 11 -9.21 -1.74 -9.26
C LEU A 11 -8.56 -0.37 -9.34
N ARG A 12 -8.91 0.38 -10.36
CA ARG A 12 -8.53 1.78 -10.51
C ARG A 12 -9.78 2.64 -10.62
N LEU A 13 -9.86 3.65 -9.77
CA LEU A 13 -10.95 4.62 -9.73
C LEU A 13 -10.39 5.97 -10.15
N SER A 14 -10.89 6.51 -11.24
CA SER A 14 -10.57 7.86 -11.68
C SER A 14 -11.51 8.89 -11.08
N ASP A 15 -11.19 10.16 -11.22
CA ASP A 15 -12.03 11.31 -10.90
C ASP A 15 -12.48 11.40 -9.43
N GLN A 16 -11.71 10.77 -8.51
CA GLN A 16 -11.95 10.88 -7.08
C GLN A 16 -11.42 12.22 -6.56
N GLU A 17 -12.30 13.03 -5.99
CA GLU A 17 -11.92 14.28 -5.36
C GLU A 17 -11.40 14.05 -3.95
N ALA A 18 -10.36 14.79 -3.56
CA ALA A 18 -9.93 14.87 -2.18
C ALA A 18 -10.84 15.84 -1.42
N VAL A 19 -11.25 15.48 -0.20
CA VAL A 19 -12.26 16.21 0.57
C VAL A 19 -11.76 16.48 1.98
N CYS A 20 -12.00 17.71 2.47
CA CYS A 20 -11.92 18.04 3.90
C CYS A 20 -13.10 18.94 4.28
N PHE A 21 -13.24 19.21 5.57
CA PHE A 21 -14.32 20.06 6.07
C PHE A 21 -13.75 21.22 6.86
N TYR A 22 -14.56 22.27 7.03
CA TYR A 22 -14.26 23.46 7.83
C TYR A 22 -15.55 23.99 8.47
N ALA A 23 -15.46 24.78 9.54
CA ALA A 23 -16.62 25.37 10.20
C ALA A 23 -17.35 26.33 9.24
N ALA A 24 -18.67 26.13 9.08
CA ALA A 24 -19.46 26.77 8.03
C ALA A 24 -19.49 28.32 8.12
N ASP A 25 -19.27 28.90 9.29
CA ASP A 25 -19.14 30.34 9.52
C ASP A 25 -17.84 30.92 8.94
N GLN A 26 -16.83 30.11 8.65
CA GLN A 26 -15.54 30.53 8.07
C GLN A 26 -15.53 30.63 6.53
N THR A 27 -16.69 30.50 5.88
CA THR A 27 -16.77 30.41 4.39
C THR A 27 -16.08 31.58 3.68
N GLU A 28 -16.24 32.83 4.16
CA GLU A 28 -15.60 33.99 3.55
C GLU A 28 -14.08 34.00 3.76
N ASN A 29 -13.63 33.60 4.96
CA ASN A 29 -12.21 33.52 5.30
C ASN A 29 -11.52 32.43 4.47
N VAL A 30 -12.16 31.27 4.27
CA VAL A 30 -11.70 30.20 3.38
C VAL A 30 -11.54 30.72 1.95
N GLY A 31 -12.54 31.43 1.41
CA GLY A 31 -12.46 32.03 0.08
C GLY A 31 -11.28 33.00 -0.08
N ARG A 32 -11.00 33.80 0.94
CA ARG A 32 -9.83 34.71 0.95
C ARG A 32 -8.51 33.94 1.01
N ALA A 33 -8.39 32.98 1.90
CA ALA A 33 -7.16 32.20 2.06
C ALA A 33 -6.81 31.36 0.82
N LEU A 34 -7.82 30.83 0.15
CA LEU A 34 -7.64 29.97 -1.03
C LEU A 34 -7.72 30.70 -2.38
N ARG A 35 -7.77 32.02 -2.42
CA ARG A 35 -7.91 32.81 -3.66
C ARG A 35 -6.87 32.51 -4.75
N ALA A 36 -5.67 32.11 -4.33
CA ALA A 36 -4.56 31.78 -5.24
C ALA A 36 -4.58 30.31 -5.70
N ILE A 37 -5.40 29.46 -5.10
CA ILE A 37 -5.55 28.04 -5.45
C ILE A 37 -6.74 27.91 -6.39
N ARG A 38 -6.53 27.32 -7.57
CA ARG A 38 -7.60 27.09 -8.56
C ARG A 38 -8.15 25.68 -8.47
N GLY A 39 -9.41 25.51 -8.91
CA GLY A 39 -9.99 24.17 -9.09
C GLY A 39 -10.47 23.49 -7.79
N TRP A 40 -10.69 24.25 -6.73
CA TRP A 40 -11.44 23.82 -5.57
C TRP A 40 -12.90 24.28 -5.63
N ARG A 41 -13.77 23.61 -4.90
CA ARG A 41 -15.17 24.02 -4.70
C ARG A 41 -15.60 23.75 -3.26
N SER A 42 -16.55 24.54 -2.78
CA SER A 42 -17.17 24.33 -1.47
C SER A 42 -18.62 23.91 -1.62
N LYS A 43 -19.09 23.12 -0.66
CA LYS A 43 -20.49 22.68 -0.58
C LYS A 43 -20.95 22.75 0.88
N LYS A 44 -22.08 23.40 1.13
CA LYS A 44 -22.75 23.37 2.44
C LYS A 44 -23.21 21.94 2.74
N THR A 45 -23.07 21.51 3.98
CA THR A 45 -23.52 20.20 4.45
C THR A 45 -24.46 20.33 5.64
N LYS A 46 -25.11 19.24 6.04
CA LYS A 46 -25.84 19.12 7.29
C LYS A 46 -25.01 18.44 8.39
N LEU A 47 -23.73 18.15 8.09
CA LEU A 47 -22.80 17.51 9.00
C LEU A 47 -22.34 18.50 10.07
N LYS A 48 -21.94 17.97 11.20
CA LYS A 48 -21.43 18.74 12.35
C LYS A 48 -20.10 18.18 12.80
N ASN A 49 -19.23 19.07 13.28
CA ASN A 49 -18.01 18.67 13.97
C ASN A 49 -18.33 18.14 15.40
N PHE A 50 -17.30 17.77 16.16
CA PHE A 50 -17.45 17.27 17.52
C PHE A 50 -18.01 18.30 18.50
N ASN A 51 -17.86 19.60 18.22
CA ASN A 51 -18.48 20.70 18.97
C ASN A 51 -19.93 20.95 18.56
N LYS A 52 -20.52 20.11 17.69
CA LYS A 52 -21.88 20.24 17.15
C LYS A 52 -22.12 21.45 16.24
N GLU A 53 -21.05 22.10 15.78
CA GLU A 53 -21.10 23.20 14.82
C GLU A 53 -21.26 22.67 13.39
N LEU A 54 -22.02 23.37 12.56
CA LEU A 54 -22.18 23.01 11.15
C LEU A 54 -20.84 23.12 10.40
N VAL A 55 -20.58 22.17 9.50
CA VAL A 55 -19.41 22.21 8.65
C VAL A 55 -19.79 22.26 7.16
N SER A 56 -18.90 22.87 6.38
CA SER A 56 -18.96 22.87 4.92
C SER A 56 -17.81 22.01 4.37
N ALA A 57 -18.05 21.33 3.25
CA ALA A 57 -17.06 20.50 2.60
C ALA A 57 -16.26 21.32 1.56
N LEU A 58 -14.94 21.07 1.50
CA LEU A 58 -14.04 21.52 0.46
C LEU A 58 -13.61 20.34 -0.40
N TYR A 59 -13.71 20.49 -1.70
CA TYR A 59 -13.35 19.48 -2.69
C TYR A 59 -12.17 19.97 -3.53
N PHE A 60 -11.22 19.08 -3.76
CA PHE A 60 -10.01 19.32 -4.54
C PHE A 60 -9.79 18.21 -5.57
N ARG A 61 -9.20 18.53 -6.71
CA ARG A 61 -8.92 17.54 -7.76
C ARG A 61 -7.85 16.52 -7.40
N SER A 62 -7.05 16.77 -6.36
CA SER A 62 -5.99 15.86 -5.91
C SER A 62 -5.68 16.04 -4.44
N GLN A 63 -5.14 14.98 -3.82
CA GLN A 63 -4.66 15.00 -2.44
C GLN A 63 -3.54 16.05 -2.23
N ARG A 64 -2.63 16.19 -3.19
CA ARG A 64 -1.57 17.20 -3.14
C ARG A 64 -2.14 18.62 -3.04
N GLN A 65 -3.19 18.90 -3.80
CA GLN A 65 -3.86 20.20 -3.76
C GLN A 65 -4.54 20.45 -2.42
N LEU A 66 -5.17 19.42 -1.84
CA LEU A 66 -5.75 19.48 -0.49
C LEU A 66 -4.68 19.80 0.55
N TYR A 67 -3.51 19.15 0.51
CA TYR A 67 -2.43 19.41 1.47
C TYR A 67 -1.92 20.85 1.37
N THR A 68 -1.69 21.37 0.16
CA THR A 68 -1.32 22.78 -0.03
C THR A 68 -2.40 23.75 0.49
N ALA A 69 -3.69 23.40 0.30
CA ALA A 69 -4.79 24.21 0.81
C ALA A 69 -4.86 24.16 2.33
N ARG A 70 -4.67 22.99 2.95
CA ARG A 70 -4.65 22.80 4.41
C ARG A 70 -3.59 23.67 5.09
N GLU A 71 -2.38 23.73 4.52
CA GLU A 71 -1.31 24.59 5.03
C GLU A 71 -1.76 26.06 5.02
N LYS A 72 -2.26 26.57 3.88
CA LYS A 72 -2.73 27.95 3.76
C LYS A 72 -3.91 28.28 4.67
N LEU A 73 -4.80 27.33 4.89
CA LEU A 73 -5.92 27.50 5.83
C LEU A 73 -5.43 27.52 7.28
N GLY A 74 -4.45 26.67 7.62
CA GLY A 74 -3.79 26.67 8.92
C GLY A 74 -3.09 28.00 9.22
N ASP A 75 -2.35 28.57 8.23
CA ASP A 75 -1.72 29.89 8.34
C ASP A 75 -2.74 31.01 8.56
N ALA A 76 -3.97 30.84 8.06
CA ALA A 76 -5.09 31.77 8.26
C ALA A 76 -5.91 31.47 9.53
N GLY A 77 -5.46 30.53 10.39
CA GLY A 77 -6.16 30.15 11.62
C GLY A 77 -7.44 29.32 11.40
N ILE A 78 -7.63 28.74 10.21
CA ILE A 78 -8.82 27.95 9.87
C ILE A 78 -8.52 26.47 10.05
N ILE A 79 -9.28 25.81 10.92
CA ILE A 79 -9.15 24.37 11.19
C ILE A 79 -9.81 23.56 10.08
N CYS A 80 -9.05 22.62 9.52
CA CYS A 80 -9.55 21.62 8.59
C CYS A 80 -9.82 20.30 9.32
N TYR A 81 -11.01 19.75 9.14
CA TYR A 81 -11.40 18.44 9.67
C TYR A 81 -11.25 17.39 8.57
N GLU A 82 -10.81 16.18 8.93
CA GLU A 82 -10.64 15.02 8.03
C GLU A 82 -9.74 15.30 6.81
N ALA A 83 -8.80 16.25 6.94
CA ALA A 83 -7.87 16.60 5.85
C ALA A 83 -6.70 15.62 5.69
N ASP A 84 -6.61 14.62 6.56
CA ASP A 84 -5.63 13.54 6.59
C ASP A 84 -6.15 12.23 5.98
N ILE A 85 -7.48 12.12 5.78
CA ILE A 85 -8.09 10.92 5.21
C ILE A 85 -7.73 10.82 3.72
N LYS A 86 -7.12 9.69 3.34
CA LYS A 86 -6.78 9.40 1.94
C LYS A 86 -8.04 9.19 1.10
N PRO A 87 -8.04 9.56 -0.21
CA PRO A 87 -9.19 9.35 -1.09
C PRO A 87 -9.66 7.90 -1.18
N THR A 88 -8.74 6.93 -1.11
CA THR A 88 -9.05 5.49 -1.07
C THR A 88 -9.87 5.12 0.15
N ASP A 89 -9.46 5.59 1.32
CA ASP A 89 -10.12 5.27 2.58
C ASP A 89 -11.50 5.94 2.62
N ARG A 90 -11.57 7.22 2.22
CA ARG A 90 -12.84 7.94 2.09
C ARG A 90 -13.82 7.25 1.16
N PHE A 91 -13.34 6.78 0.00
CA PHE A 91 -14.17 6.06 -0.96
C PHE A 91 -14.83 4.82 -0.34
N LEU A 92 -14.07 4.06 0.46
CA LEU A 92 -14.56 2.88 1.15
C LEU A 92 -15.52 3.25 2.30
N MET A 93 -15.15 4.25 3.11
CA MET A 93 -15.96 4.74 4.23
C MET A 93 -17.34 5.24 3.79
N GLU A 94 -17.40 6.08 2.75
CA GLU A 94 -18.66 6.63 2.22
C GLU A 94 -19.60 5.57 1.63
N ARG A 95 -19.08 4.38 1.34
CA ARG A 95 -19.84 3.21 0.83
C ARG A 95 -20.04 2.14 1.87
N PHE A 96 -19.63 2.39 3.12
CA PHE A 96 -19.70 1.41 4.22
C PHE A 96 -19.00 0.08 3.89
N ILE A 97 -17.90 0.15 3.11
CA ILE A 97 -17.08 -1.01 2.75
C ILE A 97 -16.01 -1.18 3.83
N THR A 98 -16.14 -2.21 4.64
CA THR A 98 -15.23 -2.52 5.75
C THR A 98 -14.28 -3.69 5.45
N GLY A 99 -14.50 -4.39 4.33
CA GLY A 99 -13.71 -5.56 3.93
C GLY A 99 -14.21 -6.13 2.62
N GLY A 100 -15.13 -7.11 2.68
CA GLY A 100 -15.65 -7.76 1.49
C GLY A 100 -16.48 -6.84 0.58
N VAL A 101 -16.38 -7.05 -0.73
CA VAL A 101 -17.10 -6.27 -1.75
C VAL A 101 -17.63 -7.17 -2.85
N ILE A 102 -18.79 -6.77 -3.41
CA ILE A 102 -19.22 -7.21 -4.73
C ILE A 102 -18.69 -6.18 -5.73
N ILE A 103 -18.04 -6.67 -6.78
CA ILE A 103 -17.42 -5.87 -7.83
C ILE A 103 -18.15 -6.15 -9.13
N GLN A 104 -18.62 -5.10 -9.81
CA GLN A 104 -19.26 -5.19 -11.12
C GLN A 104 -18.56 -4.27 -12.11
N GLY A 105 -18.14 -4.83 -13.24
CA GLY A 105 -17.45 -4.13 -14.31
C GLY A 105 -16.73 -5.10 -15.25
N GLU A 106 -16.27 -4.60 -16.37
CA GLU A 106 -15.48 -5.36 -17.33
C GLU A 106 -14.02 -5.39 -16.89
N SER A 107 -13.44 -6.60 -16.83
CA SER A 107 -12.04 -6.79 -16.48
C SER A 107 -11.18 -7.06 -17.71
N SER A 108 -9.97 -6.55 -17.70
CA SER A 108 -8.91 -6.93 -18.64
C SER A 108 -7.91 -7.86 -17.95
N VAL A 109 -7.53 -8.92 -18.64
CA VAL A 109 -6.51 -9.87 -18.14
C VAL A 109 -5.12 -9.24 -18.29
N ARG A 110 -4.31 -9.38 -17.25
CA ARG A 110 -2.89 -9.00 -17.21
C ARG A 110 -2.08 -10.20 -16.73
N THR A 111 -0.77 -10.11 -16.86
CA THR A 111 0.13 -11.14 -16.31
C THR A 111 0.01 -11.13 -14.78
N GLY A 112 -0.47 -12.25 -14.21
CA GLY A 112 -0.61 -12.44 -12.77
C GLY A 112 -1.85 -11.79 -12.11
N PHE A 113 -2.67 -10.99 -12.82
CA PHE A 113 -3.86 -10.34 -12.24
C PHE A 113 -4.89 -9.91 -13.28
N ARG A 114 -6.07 -9.52 -12.83
CA ARG A 114 -7.08 -8.81 -13.63
C ARG A 114 -7.15 -7.34 -13.24
N ASP A 115 -7.48 -6.49 -14.19
CA ASP A 115 -7.53 -5.02 -14.03
C ASP A 115 -8.91 -4.48 -14.41
N LEU A 116 -9.53 -3.70 -13.52
CA LEU A 116 -10.80 -3.03 -13.77
C LEU A 116 -10.66 -1.52 -13.61
N GLN A 117 -11.29 -0.80 -14.52
CA GLN A 117 -11.40 0.66 -14.48
C GLN A 117 -12.82 1.05 -14.04
N ASN A 118 -12.91 1.92 -13.03
CA ASN A 118 -14.18 2.50 -12.55
C ASN A 118 -15.29 1.47 -12.32
N PRO A 119 -15.04 0.33 -11.66
CA PRO A 119 -16.09 -0.63 -11.38
C PRO A 119 -17.12 -0.08 -10.38
N GLN A 120 -18.30 -0.66 -10.37
CA GLN A 120 -19.24 -0.47 -9.28
C GLN A 120 -18.86 -1.37 -8.10
N LEU A 121 -18.84 -0.80 -6.90
CA LEU A 121 -18.53 -1.51 -5.67
C LEU A 121 -19.71 -1.43 -4.70
N LYS A 122 -20.05 -2.56 -4.09
CA LYS A 122 -21.03 -2.65 -3.02
C LYS A 122 -20.46 -3.47 -1.87
N PRO A 123 -20.76 -3.13 -0.60
CA PRO A 123 -20.36 -3.95 0.53
C PRO A 123 -20.92 -5.36 0.43
N ALA A 124 -20.12 -6.33 0.86
CA ALA A 124 -20.53 -7.74 0.91
C ALA A 124 -19.89 -8.45 2.11
N GLN A 125 -20.54 -9.51 2.57
CA GLN A 125 -19.99 -10.42 3.57
C GLN A 125 -19.12 -11.45 2.85
N VAL A 126 -17.80 -11.27 2.91
CA VAL A 126 -16.82 -12.17 2.30
C VAL A 126 -15.73 -12.48 3.31
N ARG A 127 -15.33 -13.75 3.39
CA ARG A 127 -14.15 -14.19 4.11
C ARG A 127 -13.14 -14.77 3.12
N PRO A 128 -12.22 -13.97 2.59
CA PRO A 128 -11.21 -14.46 1.66
C PRO A 128 -10.24 -15.39 2.38
N ARG A 129 -9.72 -16.37 1.65
CA ARG A 129 -8.51 -17.07 2.06
C ARG A 129 -7.34 -16.29 1.49
N LEU A 130 -6.61 -15.62 2.36
CA LEU A 130 -5.42 -14.87 2.00
C LEU A 130 -4.19 -15.77 2.21
N SER A 131 -3.31 -15.81 1.22
CA SER A 131 -2.00 -16.42 1.34
C SER A 131 -1.05 -15.49 2.08
N ALA A 132 -0.33 -16.00 3.05
CA ALA A 132 0.64 -15.23 3.81
C ALA A 132 2.02 -15.89 3.76
N VAL A 133 3.05 -15.06 3.61
CA VAL A 133 4.45 -15.47 3.71
C VAL A 133 5.11 -14.66 4.80
N SER A 134 5.74 -15.34 5.75
CA SER A 134 6.61 -14.71 6.74
C SER A 134 8.03 -14.65 6.19
N ILE A 135 8.67 -13.51 6.36
CA ILE A 135 10.09 -13.32 6.05
C ILE A 135 10.83 -12.79 7.27
N ASP A 136 12.09 -13.15 7.36
CA ASP A 136 13.04 -12.65 8.36
C ASP A 136 14.44 -12.64 7.75
N ILE A 137 15.28 -11.68 8.12
CA ILE A 137 16.64 -11.56 7.60
C ILE A 137 17.66 -11.55 8.73
N GLU A 138 18.83 -12.13 8.47
CA GLU A 138 19.98 -12.02 9.34
C GLU A 138 21.09 -11.19 8.67
N THR A 139 21.57 -10.20 9.40
CA THR A 139 22.61 -9.28 8.95
C THR A 139 23.73 -9.14 9.97
N ASP A 140 24.82 -8.48 9.58
CA ASP A 140 25.78 -8.00 10.57
C ASP A 140 25.15 -6.88 11.43
N PHE A 141 25.77 -6.57 12.56
CA PHE A 141 25.28 -5.57 13.52
C PHE A 141 25.01 -4.18 12.89
N SER A 142 25.75 -3.82 11.85
CA SER A 142 25.62 -2.54 11.15
C SER A 142 24.63 -2.57 9.98
N ALA A 143 23.96 -3.70 9.73
CA ALA A 143 23.09 -3.95 8.58
C ALA A 143 23.77 -3.67 7.23
N GLN A 144 25.10 -3.90 7.14
CA GLN A 144 25.86 -3.70 5.92
C GLN A 144 26.12 -4.99 5.14
N LYS A 145 25.96 -6.14 5.78
CA LYS A 145 26.18 -7.45 5.19
C LYS A 145 24.98 -8.35 5.45
N LEU A 146 24.43 -8.94 4.40
CA LEU A 146 23.35 -9.93 4.48
C LEU A 146 23.96 -11.31 4.69
N TYR A 147 23.43 -12.08 5.64
CA TYR A 147 23.84 -13.45 5.91
C TYR A 147 22.80 -14.45 5.40
N SER A 148 21.52 -14.21 5.69
CA SER A 148 20.46 -15.13 5.28
C SER A 148 19.11 -14.41 5.15
N ILE A 149 18.19 -15.06 4.43
CA ILE A 149 16.77 -14.73 4.38
C ILE A 149 15.98 -16.01 4.65
N ALA A 150 15.14 -15.98 5.68
CA ALA A 150 14.18 -17.04 5.96
C ALA A 150 12.83 -16.70 5.32
N ILE A 151 12.19 -17.71 4.73
CA ILE A 151 10.90 -17.62 4.05
C ILE A 151 10.03 -18.77 4.55
N TYR A 152 8.88 -18.46 5.14
CA TYR A 152 7.97 -19.44 5.67
C TYR A 152 6.53 -19.20 5.22
N SER A 153 5.86 -20.27 4.81
CA SER A 153 4.42 -20.32 4.53
C SER A 153 3.86 -21.71 4.80
N ASP A 154 2.57 -21.92 4.58
CA ASP A 154 1.96 -23.26 4.69
C ASP A 154 2.56 -24.29 3.71
N SER A 155 3.21 -23.84 2.62
CA SER A 155 3.75 -24.70 1.57
C SER A 155 5.27 -24.66 1.44
N VAL A 156 5.95 -23.73 2.09
CA VAL A 156 7.40 -23.52 1.97
C VAL A 156 8.00 -23.17 3.31
N SER A 157 9.10 -23.88 3.62
CA SER A 157 10.02 -23.54 4.70
C SER A 157 11.42 -23.53 4.10
N LEU A 158 11.95 -22.33 3.83
CA LEU A 158 13.17 -22.13 3.05
C LEU A 158 14.07 -21.11 3.74
N VAL A 159 15.36 -21.40 3.83
CA VAL A 159 16.39 -20.45 4.23
C VAL A 159 17.41 -20.30 3.11
N LEU A 160 17.58 -19.08 2.61
CA LEU A 160 18.60 -18.70 1.67
C LEU A 160 19.80 -18.17 2.46
N MET A 161 21.00 -18.69 2.24
CA MET A 161 22.21 -18.34 3.02
C MET A 161 23.38 -18.03 2.10
N ILE A 162 24.27 -17.15 2.55
CA ILE A 162 25.53 -16.89 1.86
C ILE A 162 26.55 -17.94 2.28
N ASN A 163 27.15 -18.64 1.28
CA ASN A 163 28.25 -19.57 1.46
C ASN A 163 29.07 -19.64 0.16
N GLU A 164 30.40 -19.74 0.29
CA GLU A 164 31.30 -19.88 -0.85
C GLU A 164 31.10 -21.19 -1.65
N ASN A 165 30.55 -22.21 -1.00
CA ASN A 165 30.21 -23.50 -1.62
C ASN A 165 28.69 -23.62 -1.76
N PRO A 166 28.10 -23.19 -2.90
CA PRO A 166 26.66 -23.23 -3.08
C PRO A 166 26.19 -24.69 -3.20
N GLU A 167 25.37 -25.10 -2.26
CA GLU A 167 24.68 -26.38 -2.24
C GLU A 167 23.26 -26.20 -1.74
N GLU A 168 22.45 -27.20 -1.94
CA GLU A 168 21.10 -27.28 -1.37
C GLU A 168 21.04 -28.47 -0.43
N VAL A 169 20.59 -28.25 0.80
CA VAL A 169 20.33 -29.30 1.77
C VAL A 169 18.84 -29.28 2.08
N ALA A 170 18.15 -30.38 1.77
CA ALA A 170 16.73 -30.54 2.07
C ALA A 170 16.57 -31.51 3.23
N GLU A 171 15.89 -31.06 4.27
CA GLU A 171 15.38 -31.89 5.35
C GLU A 171 13.85 -32.07 5.19
N GLU A 172 13.21 -32.94 5.96
CA GLU A 172 11.77 -33.22 5.81
C GLU A 172 10.88 -31.97 5.84
N THR A 173 11.27 -30.94 6.56
CA THR A 173 10.45 -29.73 6.79
C THR A 173 11.13 -28.42 6.43
N LEU A 174 12.41 -28.42 6.07
CA LEU A 174 13.20 -27.22 5.81
C LEU A 174 14.16 -27.43 4.64
N VAL A 175 14.18 -26.49 3.73
CA VAL A 175 15.17 -26.42 2.64
C VAL A 175 16.19 -25.33 2.97
N LEU A 176 17.47 -25.68 2.98
CA LEU A 176 18.58 -24.72 3.06
C LEU A 176 19.22 -24.61 1.68
N ARG A 177 19.29 -23.41 1.15
CA ARG A 177 19.92 -23.13 -0.14
C ARG A 177 21.02 -22.10 0.02
N TYR A 178 22.22 -22.44 -0.45
CA TYR A 178 23.41 -21.61 -0.31
C TYR A 178 23.77 -20.89 -1.61
N PHE A 179 24.27 -19.67 -1.47
CA PHE A 179 24.63 -18.81 -2.59
C PHE A 179 26.03 -18.22 -2.37
N PRO A 180 26.86 -18.14 -3.42
CA PRO A 180 28.19 -17.54 -3.31
C PRO A 180 28.18 -16.02 -3.14
N THR A 181 27.08 -15.36 -3.55
CA THR A 181 26.98 -13.89 -3.52
C THR A 181 25.63 -13.40 -3.01
N GLU A 182 25.61 -12.22 -2.39
CA GLU A 182 24.36 -11.51 -2.02
C GLU A 182 23.44 -11.31 -3.24
N LYS A 183 24.03 -11.05 -4.40
CA LYS A 183 23.26 -10.81 -5.64
C LYS A 183 22.42 -12.01 -6.06
N GLU A 184 23.01 -13.19 -6.03
CA GLU A 184 22.31 -14.44 -6.39
C GLU A 184 21.28 -14.81 -5.34
N LEU A 185 21.58 -14.61 -4.06
CA LEU A 185 20.64 -14.82 -2.96
C LEU A 185 19.42 -13.90 -3.11
N LEU A 186 19.62 -12.60 -3.34
CA LEU A 186 18.55 -11.63 -3.54
C LEU A 186 17.70 -11.94 -4.79
N ALA A 187 18.32 -12.36 -5.87
CA ALA A 187 17.61 -12.77 -7.07
C ALA A 187 16.69 -13.97 -6.80
N CYS A 188 17.20 -15.00 -6.11
CA CYS A 188 16.40 -16.15 -5.71
C CYS A 188 15.28 -15.79 -4.73
N PHE A 189 15.52 -14.88 -3.79
CA PHE A 189 14.49 -14.36 -2.89
C PHE A 189 13.33 -13.74 -3.67
N ILE A 190 13.63 -12.81 -4.59
CA ILE A 190 12.62 -12.12 -5.40
C ILE A 190 11.82 -13.13 -6.23
N GLU A 191 12.50 -14.05 -6.93
CA GLU A 191 11.86 -15.11 -7.71
C GLU A 191 10.97 -16.00 -6.85
N THR A 192 11.42 -16.35 -5.63
CA THR A 192 10.63 -17.14 -4.68
C THR A 192 9.34 -16.43 -4.28
N ILE A 193 9.41 -15.13 -3.97
CA ILE A 193 8.21 -14.34 -3.64
C ILE A 193 7.29 -14.19 -4.84
N GLU A 194 7.83 -14.01 -6.05
CA GLU A 194 7.04 -13.96 -7.28
C GLU A 194 6.29 -15.28 -7.53
N VAL A 195 6.94 -16.42 -7.32
CA VAL A 195 6.34 -17.75 -7.49
C VAL A 195 5.29 -18.06 -6.42
N LEU A 196 5.55 -17.69 -5.16
CA LEU A 196 4.59 -17.89 -4.05
C LEU A 196 3.38 -16.96 -4.17
N ASP A 197 3.53 -15.82 -4.81
CA ASP A 197 2.50 -14.80 -5.05
C ASP A 197 1.62 -14.51 -3.81
N PRO A 198 2.20 -14.15 -2.66
CA PRO A 198 1.44 -13.99 -1.44
C PRO A 198 0.54 -12.75 -1.48
N ASP A 199 -0.61 -12.83 -0.80
CA ASP A 199 -1.46 -11.67 -0.53
C ASP A 199 -0.88 -10.80 0.58
N ILE A 200 -0.12 -11.40 1.49
CA ILE A 200 0.46 -10.75 2.67
C ILE A 200 1.92 -11.17 2.84
N LEU A 201 2.83 -10.19 2.93
CA LEU A 201 4.16 -10.38 3.50
C LEU A 201 4.14 -9.92 4.96
N MET A 202 4.67 -10.73 5.87
CA MET A 202 4.69 -10.44 7.30
C MET A 202 6.05 -10.78 7.92
N GLY A 203 6.32 -10.22 9.09
CA GLY A 203 7.53 -10.43 9.88
C GLY A 203 7.61 -9.45 11.03
N TRP A 204 8.56 -9.64 11.95
CA TRP A 204 8.79 -8.70 13.03
C TRP A 204 9.47 -7.44 12.51
N ASN A 205 8.82 -6.26 12.66
CA ASN A 205 9.33 -4.97 12.14
C ASN A 205 9.66 -4.98 10.63
N VAL A 206 9.03 -5.86 9.87
CA VAL A 206 9.37 -6.19 8.47
C VAL A 206 9.44 -4.97 7.55
N VAL A 207 8.57 -3.98 7.74
CA VAL A 207 8.53 -2.77 6.89
C VAL A 207 9.70 -1.84 7.17
N ASN A 208 10.03 -1.60 8.45
CA ASN A 208 11.03 -0.61 8.82
C ASN A 208 12.45 -1.17 8.92
N PHE A 209 12.60 -2.48 8.98
CA PHE A 209 13.92 -3.13 9.05
C PHE A 209 14.16 -4.03 7.83
N ASP A 210 13.53 -5.20 7.76
CA ASP A 210 13.83 -6.22 6.74
C ASP A 210 13.73 -5.67 5.31
N LEU A 211 12.56 -5.11 4.96
CA LEU A 211 12.35 -4.58 3.61
C LEU A 211 13.23 -3.37 3.30
N ARG A 212 13.57 -2.55 4.31
CA ARG A 212 14.52 -1.44 4.13
C ARG A 212 15.94 -1.95 3.88
N CYS A 213 16.39 -2.94 4.63
CA CYS A 213 17.70 -3.58 4.41
C CYS A 213 17.73 -4.26 3.04
N LEU A 214 16.69 -5.04 2.69
CA LEU A 214 16.59 -5.68 1.38
C LEU A 214 16.62 -4.68 0.23
N GLN A 215 15.93 -3.52 0.37
CA GLN A 215 16.02 -2.44 -0.62
C GLN A 215 17.46 -1.95 -0.78
N MET A 216 18.14 -1.65 0.33
CA MET A 216 19.52 -1.19 0.32
C MET A 216 20.48 -2.22 -0.31
N PHE A 217 20.32 -3.52 0.00
CA PHE A 217 21.12 -4.58 -0.59
C PHE A 217 20.84 -4.73 -2.10
N CYS A 218 19.58 -4.64 -2.50
CA CYS A 218 19.19 -4.68 -3.91
C CYS A 218 19.75 -3.49 -4.70
N ASP A 219 19.67 -2.27 -4.15
CA ASP A 219 20.23 -1.06 -4.77
C ASP A 219 21.74 -1.22 -4.99
N ARG A 220 22.48 -1.72 -3.98
CA ARG A 220 23.91 -1.99 -4.06
C ARG A 220 24.25 -3.06 -5.10
N ALA A 221 23.42 -4.10 -5.23
CA ALA A 221 23.58 -5.17 -6.21
C ALA A 221 23.09 -4.78 -7.61
N SER A 222 22.52 -3.60 -7.80
CA SER A 222 21.85 -3.15 -9.03
C SER A 222 20.71 -4.09 -9.45
N ILE A 223 19.88 -4.49 -8.49
CA ILE A 223 18.67 -5.28 -8.68
C ILE A 223 17.47 -4.42 -8.26
N GLU A 224 16.36 -4.47 -8.97
CA GLU A 224 15.11 -3.88 -8.50
C GLU A 224 14.40 -4.81 -7.51
N LEU A 225 14.09 -4.34 -6.31
CA LEU A 225 13.26 -5.07 -5.34
C LEU A 225 11.81 -5.05 -5.80
N ARG A 226 11.37 -6.10 -6.49
CA ARG A 226 10.01 -6.28 -6.99
C ARG A 226 9.33 -7.39 -6.20
N LEU A 227 8.41 -7.05 -5.34
CA LEU A 227 7.69 -8.01 -4.50
C LEU A 227 6.18 -8.01 -4.76
N GLY A 228 5.73 -7.17 -5.69
CA GLY A 228 4.31 -7.00 -5.99
C GLY A 228 3.91 -7.52 -7.37
N ARG A 229 2.64 -7.88 -7.51
CA ARG A 229 2.02 -8.45 -8.71
C ARG A 229 2.05 -7.56 -9.96
N ASN A 230 2.32 -6.28 -9.81
CA ASN A 230 2.44 -5.34 -10.93
C ASN A 230 3.86 -5.25 -11.51
N ALA A 231 4.80 -6.05 -11.00
CA ALA A 231 6.22 -6.04 -11.36
C ALA A 231 6.90 -4.65 -11.28
N GLU A 232 6.34 -3.74 -10.47
CA GLU A 232 6.96 -2.46 -10.15
C GLU A 232 7.85 -2.61 -8.91
N ALA A 233 8.88 -1.77 -8.82
CA ALA A 233 9.69 -1.66 -7.61
C ALA A 233 8.82 -1.26 -6.39
N VAL A 234 9.24 -1.69 -5.20
CA VAL A 234 8.59 -1.33 -3.94
C VAL A 234 8.55 0.20 -3.80
N LYS A 235 7.40 0.73 -3.38
CA LYS A 235 7.20 2.17 -3.13
C LYS A 235 7.06 2.41 -1.62
N TRP A 236 7.84 3.34 -1.13
CA TRP A 236 7.95 3.70 0.28
C TRP A 236 7.11 4.93 0.65
#